data_4e997959bcfe1100411db2e814fc6c28
#
_entry.id   4e997959bcfe1100411db2e814fc6c28
#
_cell.length_a   1.000
_cell.length_b   1.000
_cell.length_c   1.000
_cell.angle_alpha   90.00
_cell.angle_beta   90.00
_cell.angle_gamma   90.00
#
_symmetry.space_group_name_H-M   'P 1'
#
loop_
_entity.id
_entity.type
_entity.pdbx_description
1 polymer ?
#
loop_
_entity_poly.entity_id
_entity_poly.type
_entity_poly.pdbx_seq_one_letter_code
_entity_poly.pdbx_strand_id
1 'polypeptide(L)'
;FGDPSIVIRTDQPTSLNPNHDDLILIGQTEFVVDIGFDGALAALSRDGVLIGSAYSTGGVAVISVGSESDSPGEMELVVTGYNKFPYEGTVMVMTPDGAFVTMNSVDIDYGSDNTITAGETIDITVEIENLGNEASSYVEVSLYEFIDNPYISIIDGSGSINNLLDGSSTYIDLSFSVSNTVPYGHAFALQLDLESEENNSSTTLNMTVEALVESFENGNFGDLEWSLDGNVDWSIDSQEYFEGGYSARSGTIGDNTVSTLELTMDVVETGSIAFYKKVSCENVGATSGNFYDYLAFYIDDVEKGKWAGEVSWSQNSYNVSAGEHTFRWTFIKDEDTGEVNSGEDAVWIDNITFPPVSSDSDSMLGDINGDMVINVLDVIQIVNMALGNQDPDYSTADLNEDGEINILDVVQIVNMILEGRGPDATKASLIDNNGRLSLESDGYIGGVQMTL
;
A
#
# COMPACT_ATOMS: atom_id res chain seq x y z
N PHE A 1 5.24 38.39 -33.82
CA PHE A 1 4.63 37.40 -32.97
C PHE A 1 5.45 36.13 -33.08
N GLY A 2 6.29 35.82 -32.08
CA GLY A 2 7.13 34.64 -32.01
C GLY A 2 6.52 33.61 -31.04
N ASP A 3 7.05 32.40 -31.08
CA ASP A 3 6.71 31.34 -30.10
C ASP A 3 7.22 31.80 -28.71
N PRO A 4 6.35 31.87 -27.69
CA PRO A 4 6.76 32.29 -26.34
C PRO A 4 7.73 31.33 -25.65
N SER A 5 7.96 30.14 -26.21
CA SER A 5 8.97 29.19 -25.73
C SER A 5 10.37 29.47 -26.24
N ILE A 6 10.55 30.40 -27.23
CA ILE A 6 11.85 30.74 -27.76
C ILE A 6 12.57 31.72 -26.82
N VAL A 7 13.70 31.27 -26.26
CA VAL A 7 14.56 32.11 -25.46
C VAL A 7 15.40 33.02 -26.39
N ILE A 8 15.21 34.34 -26.28
CA ILE A 8 15.95 35.32 -27.06
C ILE A 8 17.40 35.36 -26.51
N ARG A 9 18.37 35.09 -27.37
CA ARG A 9 19.77 35.27 -27.05
C ARG A 9 20.17 36.74 -27.26
N THR A 10 20.77 37.36 -26.24
CA THR A 10 21.01 38.79 -26.20
C THR A 10 22.47 39.18 -26.36
N ASP A 11 23.37 38.16 -26.44
CA ASP A 11 24.78 38.38 -26.53
C ASP A 11 25.44 37.42 -27.55
N GLN A 12 26.66 37.68 -27.94
CA GLN A 12 27.43 36.81 -28.81
C GLN A 12 27.82 35.54 -28.05
N PRO A 13 27.51 34.34 -28.57
CA PRO A 13 27.81 33.09 -27.88
C PRO A 13 29.32 32.93 -27.63
N THR A 14 29.64 32.38 -26.47
CA THR A 14 31.01 31.98 -26.11
C THR A 14 31.12 30.46 -26.00
N SER A 15 32.34 29.93 -26.17
CA SER A 15 32.57 28.47 -26.04
C SER A 15 32.36 27.97 -24.63
N LEU A 16 31.92 26.72 -24.52
CA LEU A 16 31.90 25.91 -23.31
C LEU A 16 33.14 25.03 -23.25
N ASN A 17 33.75 24.92 -22.07
CA ASN A 17 34.87 24.01 -21.81
C ASN A 17 34.57 23.28 -20.49
N PRO A 18 33.60 22.38 -20.47
CA PRO A 18 33.29 21.61 -19.26
C PRO A 18 34.47 20.67 -18.95
N ASN A 19 34.70 20.46 -17.66
CA ASN A 19 35.64 19.45 -17.18
C ASN A 19 34.86 18.20 -16.75
N HIS A 20 35.23 17.06 -17.31
CA HIS A 20 34.62 15.77 -17.02
C HIS A 20 35.60 14.64 -17.23
N ASP A 21 35.32 13.47 -16.72
CA ASP A 21 36.09 12.27 -17.04
C ASP A 21 35.75 11.80 -18.47
N ASP A 22 36.74 11.27 -19.16
CA ASP A 22 36.58 10.69 -20.51
C ASP A 22 36.08 9.23 -20.44
N LEU A 23 35.83 8.70 -19.23
CA LEU A 23 35.57 7.33 -18.93
C LEU A 23 34.41 7.21 -17.90
N ILE A 24 33.50 6.26 -18.16
CA ILE A 24 32.56 5.70 -17.19
C ILE A 24 32.89 4.23 -17.00
N LEU A 25 33.00 3.78 -15.77
CA LEU A 25 33.13 2.36 -15.49
C LEU A 25 31.71 1.73 -15.43
N ILE A 26 31.56 0.54 -15.98
CA ILE A 26 30.34 -0.25 -15.86
C ILE A 26 29.98 -0.38 -14.37
N GLY A 27 28.69 -0.22 -14.03
CA GLY A 27 28.20 -0.18 -12.64
C GLY A 27 28.25 1.19 -11.96
N GLN A 28 28.86 2.20 -12.61
CA GLN A 28 28.80 3.58 -12.12
C GLN A 28 27.40 4.17 -12.35
N THR A 29 26.78 4.71 -11.32
CA THR A 29 25.40 5.21 -11.35
C THR A 29 25.29 6.70 -11.66
N GLU A 30 26.38 7.45 -11.53
CA GLU A 30 26.43 8.90 -11.72
C GLU A 30 27.63 9.31 -12.55
N PHE A 31 27.45 10.32 -13.41
CA PHE A 31 28.51 10.96 -14.18
C PHE A 31 28.53 12.47 -13.90
N VAL A 32 29.67 12.97 -13.47
CA VAL A 32 29.82 14.36 -13.01
C VAL A 32 30.44 15.22 -14.09
N VAL A 33 29.84 16.39 -14.38
CA VAL A 33 30.34 17.39 -15.36
C VAL A 33 30.45 18.73 -14.65
N ASP A 34 31.69 19.25 -14.48
CA ASP A 34 31.95 20.58 -13.97
C ASP A 34 31.91 21.58 -15.13
N ILE A 35 30.90 22.44 -15.13
CA ILE A 35 30.61 23.40 -16.19
C ILE A 35 31.05 24.82 -15.78
N GLY A 36 31.16 25.06 -14.45
CA GLY A 36 31.62 26.33 -13.86
C GLY A 36 30.54 27.41 -13.73
N PHE A 37 29.26 27.15 -14.08
CA PHE A 37 28.14 28.06 -13.87
C PHE A 37 26.82 27.31 -13.82
N ASP A 38 25.78 27.92 -13.26
CA ASP A 38 24.47 27.31 -13.04
C ASP A 38 23.56 27.41 -14.27
N GLY A 39 22.64 26.44 -14.39
CA GLY A 39 21.56 26.44 -15.38
C GLY A 39 21.97 25.93 -16.76
N ALA A 40 23.18 25.38 -16.92
CA ALA A 40 23.54 24.61 -18.11
C ALA A 40 22.93 23.21 -18.04
N LEU A 41 22.51 22.67 -19.18
CA LEU A 41 22.02 21.30 -19.31
C LEU A 41 23.14 20.43 -19.88
N ALA A 42 23.53 19.38 -19.15
CA ALA A 42 24.39 18.31 -19.63
C ALA A 42 23.55 17.06 -19.88
N ALA A 43 23.80 16.34 -20.98
CA ALA A 43 23.09 15.15 -21.38
C ALA A 43 24.04 14.11 -21.96
N LEU A 44 23.86 12.85 -21.58
CA LEU A 44 24.54 11.70 -22.19
C LEU A 44 23.56 10.96 -23.08
N SER A 45 24.03 10.54 -24.25
CA SER A 45 23.25 9.70 -25.18
C SER A 45 24.13 8.60 -25.76
N ARG A 46 23.50 7.51 -26.19
CA ARG A 46 24.11 6.39 -26.90
C ARG A 46 23.23 6.04 -28.10
N ASP A 47 23.82 5.96 -29.30
CA ASP A 47 23.12 5.64 -30.54
C ASP A 47 21.82 6.46 -30.76
N GLY A 48 21.86 7.75 -30.33
CA GLY A 48 20.73 8.68 -30.42
C GLY A 48 19.65 8.51 -29.33
N VAL A 49 19.84 7.62 -28.37
CA VAL A 49 18.94 7.42 -27.21
C VAL A 49 19.50 8.19 -26.02
N LEU A 50 18.67 9.03 -25.37
CA LEU A 50 19.05 9.74 -24.17
C LEU A 50 19.19 8.76 -22.99
N ILE A 51 20.38 8.73 -22.38
CA ILE A 51 20.70 7.92 -21.20
C ILE A 51 20.33 8.67 -19.92
N GLY A 52 20.78 9.93 -19.82
CA GLY A 52 20.48 10.78 -18.68
C GLY A 52 20.79 12.23 -18.93
N SER A 53 20.22 13.12 -18.15
CA SER A 53 20.52 14.55 -18.22
C SER A 53 20.34 15.24 -16.87
N ALA A 54 21.11 16.30 -16.64
CA ALA A 54 21.01 17.12 -15.43
C ALA A 54 21.31 18.60 -15.72
N TYR A 55 20.65 19.48 -14.98
CA TYR A 55 21.01 20.89 -14.94
C TYR A 55 22.12 21.12 -13.92
N SER A 56 23.06 22.00 -14.26
CA SER A 56 24.14 22.39 -13.33
C SER A 56 23.58 23.23 -12.17
N THR A 57 24.02 22.90 -10.97
CA THR A 57 23.78 23.65 -9.73
C THR A 57 25.11 23.77 -8.98
N GLY A 58 25.49 24.97 -8.54
CA GLY A 58 26.82 25.23 -8.02
C GLY A 58 27.93 25.04 -9.06
N GLY A 59 27.57 25.14 -10.35
CA GLY A 59 28.50 24.94 -11.47
C GLY A 59 28.64 23.49 -11.93
N VAL A 60 28.05 22.50 -11.25
CA VAL A 60 28.23 21.07 -11.52
C VAL A 60 26.90 20.44 -11.91
N ALA A 61 26.90 19.60 -12.94
CA ALA A 61 25.79 18.72 -13.31
C ALA A 61 26.15 17.27 -12.94
N VAL A 62 25.27 16.58 -12.22
CA VAL A 62 25.39 15.16 -11.87
C VAL A 62 24.32 14.40 -12.66
N ILE A 63 24.76 13.64 -13.67
CA ILE A 63 23.89 12.89 -14.57
C ILE A 63 23.75 11.48 -14.00
N SER A 64 22.50 11.03 -13.77
CA SER A 64 22.23 9.63 -13.46
C SER A 64 22.35 8.81 -14.75
N VAL A 65 23.16 7.76 -14.75
CA VAL A 65 23.47 6.95 -15.94
C VAL A 65 22.79 5.59 -15.97
N GLY A 66 22.25 5.12 -14.85
CA GLY A 66 21.43 3.91 -14.77
C GLY A 66 22.01 2.66 -15.45
N SER A 67 21.15 1.68 -15.71
CA SER A 67 21.51 0.40 -16.36
C SER A 67 21.98 0.53 -17.82
N GLU A 68 21.77 1.65 -18.46
CA GLU A 68 22.23 1.88 -19.84
C GLU A 68 23.77 2.03 -19.92
N SER A 69 24.45 2.17 -18.78
CA SER A 69 25.91 2.13 -18.68
C SER A 69 26.49 0.72 -18.50
N ASP A 70 25.65 -0.34 -18.50
CA ASP A 70 26.05 -1.71 -18.17
C ASP A 70 26.71 -2.45 -19.35
N SER A 71 26.91 -1.79 -20.50
CA SER A 71 27.64 -2.36 -21.64
C SER A 71 28.75 -1.43 -22.12
N PRO A 72 29.93 -1.99 -22.48
CA PRO A 72 31.02 -1.20 -23.04
C PRO A 72 30.63 -0.48 -24.33
N GLY A 73 31.22 0.68 -24.56
CA GLY A 73 30.98 1.45 -25.77
C GLY A 73 31.11 2.95 -25.60
N GLU A 74 30.88 3.69 -26.65
CA GLU A 74 30.96 5.14 -26.67
C GLU A 74 29.62 5.77 -26.36
N MET A 75 29.61 6.81 -25.54
CA MET A 75 28.47 7.69 -25.30
C MET A 75 28.83 9.11 -25.77
N GLU A 76 27.83 9.85 -26.23
CA GLU A 76 27.96 11.26 -26.59
C GLU A 76 27.55 12.15 -25.42
N LEU A 77 28.45 13.07 -25.01
CA LEU A 77 28.14 14.09 -24.01
C LEU A 77 27.86 15.42 -24.72
N VAL A 78 26.66 15.94 -24.52
CA VAL A 78 26.30 17.29 -25.02
C VAL A 78 26.03 18.21 -23.83
N VAL A 79 26.69 19.37 -23.82
CA VAL A 79 26.42 20.41 -22.82
C VAL A 79 25.94 21.68 -23.50
N THR A 80 24.81 22.22 -23.07
CA THR A 80 24.23 23.46 -23.60
C THR A 80 24.04 24.49 -22.49
N GLY A 81 24.16 25.76 -22.83
CA GLY A 81 23.96 26.87 -21.89
C GLY A 81 23.45 28.13 -22.57
N TYR A 82 22.86 29.03 -21.79
CA TYR A 82 22.38 30.31 -22.31
C TYR A 82 23.59 31.16 -22.82
N ASN A 83 23.48 31.67 -24.05
CA ASN A 83 24.55 32.40 -24.75
C ASN A 83 25.88 31.64 -24.86
N LYS A 84 25.81 30.32 -24.99
CA LYS A 84 26.95 29.42 -25.19
C LYS A 84 26.81 28.64 -26.49
N PHE A 85 27.95 28.34 -27.13
CA PHE A 85 27.99 27.29 -28.14
C PHE A 85 27.87 25.93 -27.45
N PRO A 86 27.11 24.98 -28.02
CA PRO A 86 27.05 23.62 -27.46
C PRO A 86 28.48 23.03 -27.40
N TYR A 87 28.71 22.29 -26.32
CA TYR A 87 29.86 21.40 -26.22
C TYR A 87 29.41 20.01 -26.65
N GLU A 88 30.21 19.35 -27.47
CA GLU A 88 30.01 17.95 -27.87
C GLU A 88 31.31 17.20 -27.54
N GLY A 89 31.20 16.14 -26.76
CA GLY A 89 32.29 15.28 -26.34
C GLY A 89 31.91 13.83 -26.37
N THR A 90 32.88 12.94 -26.23
CA THR A 90 32.65 11.49 -26.12
C THR A 90 33.16 10.98 -24.79
N VAL A 91 32.44 10.03 -24.25
CA VAL A 91 32.77 9.33 -23.00
C VAL A 91 32.72 7.82 -23.26
N MET A 92 33.82 7.13 -22.94
CA MET A 92 33.89 5.67 -23.12
C MET A 92 33.37 4.94 -21.90
N VAL A 93 32.47 4.01 -22.11
CA VAL A 93 32.09 3.04 -21.07
C VAL A 93 33.00 1.82 -21.19
N MET A 94 33.65 1.48 -20.10
CA MET A 94 34.63 0.39 -20.06
C MET A 94 34.35 -0.55 -18.90
N THR A 95 34.66 -1.85 -19.07
CA THR A 95 34.71 -2.79 -17.97
C THR A 95 35.83 -2.43 -17.01
N PRO A 96 35.64 -2.56 -15.69
CA PRO A 96 36.71 -2.50 -14.72
C PRO A 96 37.80 -3.54 -15.02
N ASP A 97 39.06 -3.22 -14.71
CA ASP A 97 40.10 -4.25 -14.69
C ASP A 97 39.91 -5.15 -13.47
N GLY A 98 39.97 -6.48 -13.67
CA GLY A 98 39.70 -7.46 -12.66
C GLY A 98 38.25 -7.96 -12.67
N ALA A 99 37.82 -8.65 -11.63
CA ALA A 99 36.43 -9.00 -11.43
C ALA A 99 35.64 -7.77 -10.96
N PHE A 100 34.39 -7.66 -11.39
CA PHE A 100 33.46 -6.62 -10.90
C PHE A 100 32.05 -7.21 -10.81
N VAL A 101 31.65 -7.55 -9.60
CA VAL A 101 30.38 -8.24 -9.36
C VAL A 101 29.31 -7.27 -8.90
N THR A 102 28.15 -7.33 -9.51
CA THR A 102 26.98 -6.48 -9.19
C THR A 102 25.74 -7.32 -8.93
N MET A 103 24.81 -6.76 -8.16
CA MET A 103 23.43 -7.23 -8.12
C MET A 103 22.69 -6.65 -9.34
N ASN A 104 22.41 -7.50 -10.34
CA ASN A 104 21.78 -7.09 -11.58
C ASN A 104 20.27 -6.89 -11.41
N SER A 105 19.62 -7.82 -10.68
CA SER A 105 18.20 -7.72 -10.33
C SER A 105 17.93 -8.36 -8.98
N VAL A 106 16.86 -7.88 -8.32
CA VAL A 106 16.30 -8.47 -7.11
C VAL A 106 14.82 -8.72 -7.39
N ASP A 107 14.44 -9.97 -7.42
CA ASP A 107 13.05 -10.40 -7.59
C ASP A 107 12.52 -10.88 -6.25
N ILE A 108 11.34 -10.37 -5.86
CA ILE A 108 10.68 -10.69 -4.60
C ILE A 108 9.37 -11.38 -4.94
N ASP A 109 9.23 -12.64 -4.54
CA ASP A 109 8.00 -13.40 -4.76
C ASP A 109 6.99 -13.10 -3.64
N TYR A 110 6.03 -12.24 -3.96
CA TYR A 110 4.91 -11.89 -3.07
C TYR A 110 3.74 -12.89 -3.16
N GLY A 111 3.91 -14.05 -3.81
CA GLY A 111 2.83 -15.03 -3.99
C GLY A 111 1.79 -14.60 -5.04
N SER A 112 0.57 -15.10 -4.88
CA SER A 112 -0.50 -14.96 -5.90
C SER A 112 -1.24 -13.62 -5.87
N ASP A 113 -1.23 -12.93 -4.74
CA ASP A 113 -1.93 -11.66 -4.51
C ASP A 113 -1.03 -10.42 -4.67
N ASN A 114 0.28 -10.65 -4.79
CA ASN A 114 1.29 -9.61 -4.96
C ASN A 114 1.38 -8.64 -3.76
N THR A 115 1.06 -9.13 -2.57
CA THR A 115 1.13 -8.41 -1.29
C THR A 115 1.91 -9.22 -0.25
N ILE A 116 2.39 -8.58 0.80
CA ILE A 116 2.97 -9.25 1.96
C ILE A 116 1.90 -9.34 3.04
N THR A 117 1.53 -10.55 3.44
CA THR A 117 0.53 -10.79 4.48
C THR A 117 1.13 -11.45 5.72
N ALA A 118 0.37 -11.43 6.82
CA ALA A 118 0.78 -12.06 8.07
C ALA A 118 0.97 -13.57 7.91
N GLY A 119 2.03 -14.12 8.51
CA GLY A 119 2.33 -15.55 8.50
C GLY A 119 3.00 -16.06 7.24
N GLU A 120 3.28 -15.24 6.26
CA GLU A 120 3.92 -15.65 5.01
C GLU A 120 5.44 -15.83 5.11
N THR A 121 5.95 -16.65 4.23
CA THR A 121 7.37 -16.72 3.90
C THR A 121 7.56 -16.12 2.51
N ILE A 122 8.46 -15.16 2.42
CA ILE A 122 8.76 -14.43 1.19
C ILE A 122 10.13 -14.88 0.69
N ASP A 123 10.17 -15.31 -0.55
CA ASP A 123 11.39 -15.69 -1.24
C ASP A 123 11.94 -14.49 -2.03
N ILE A 124 13.26 -14.32 -1.99
CA ILE A 124 14.00 -13.29 -2.72
C ILE A 124 15.03 -13.97 -3.60
N THR A 125 14.96 -13.75 -4.90
CA THR A 125 15.96 -14.22 -5.86
C THR A 125 16.82 -13.04 -6.30
N VAL A 126 18.11 -13.08 -6.02
CA VAL A 126 19.08 -12.08 -6.40
C VAL A 126 19.88 -12.59 -7.60
N GLU A 127 19.78 -11.90 -8.73
CA GLU A 127 20.68 -12.14 -9.85
C GLU A 127 21.96 -11.35 -9.64
N ILE A 128 23.08 -12.06 -9.63
CA ILE A 128 24.41 -11.47 -9.58
C ILE A 128 25.14 -11.69 -10.91
N GLU A 129 25.85 -10.68 -11.36
CA GLU A 129 26.59 -10.69 -12.62
C GLU A 129 28.02 -10.18 -12.42
N ASN A 130 29.00 -10.84 -13.03
CA ASN A 130 30.36 -10.35 -13.09
C ASN A 130 30.59 -9.57 -14.38
N LEU A 131 30.53 -8.27 -14.30
CA LEU A 131 30.75 -7.32 -15.40
C LEU A 131 32.25 -7.05 -15.66
N GLY A 132 33.13 -7.61 -14.85
CA GLY A 132 34.58 -7.50 -15.00
C GLY A 132 35.15 -8.37 -16.12
N ASN A 133 36.46 -8.29 -16.32
CA ASN A 133 37.21 -9.05 -17.34
C ASN A 133 38.02 -10.23 -16.76
N GLU A 134 37.88 -10.51 -15.49
CA GLU A 134 38.46 -11.63 -14.79
C GLU A 134 37.39 -12.34 -13.91
N ALA A 135 37.61 -13.62 -13.59
CA ALA A 135 36.69 -14.37 -12.72
C ALA A 135 36.83 -13.88 -11.27
N SER A 136 35.71 -13.68 -10.58
CA SER A 136 35.69 -13.47 -9.13
C SER A 136 35.83 -14.82 -8.41
N SER A 137 36.77 -14.94 -7.49
CA SER A 137 37.04 -16.18 -6.78
C SER A 137 35.99 -16.49 -5.71
N TYR A 138 35.34 -15.46 -5.18
CA TYR A 138 34.33 -15.54 -4.13
C TYR A 138 33.35 -14.39 -4.23
N VAL A 139 32.06 -14.70 -4.09
CA VAL A 139 30.95 -13.73 -3.97
C VAL A 139 30.00 -14.24 -2.89
N GLU A 140 29.60 -13.37 -1.99
CA GLU A 140 28.55 -13.63 -1.00
C GLU A 140 27.47 -12.55 -1.09
N VAL A 141 26.22 -12.96 -1.01
CA VAL A 141 25.08 -12.06 -0.81
C VAL A 141 24.48 -12.37 0.55
N SER A 142 24.26 -11.34 1.35
CA SER A 142 23.70 -11.46 2.69
C SER A 142 22.46 -10.58 2.83
N LEU A 143 21.38 -11.17 3.38
CA LEU A 143 20.12 -10.50 3.74
C LEU A 143 20.07 -10.38 5.26
N TYR A 144 19.80 -9.18 5.76
CA TYR A 144 19.64 -8.96 7.20
C TYR A 144 18.74 -7.77 7.50
N GLU A 145 18.27 -7.70 8.74
CA GLU A 145 17.50 -6.56 9.24
C GLU A 145 18.45 -5.43 9.58
N PHE A 146 18.22 -4.25 8.99
CA PHE A 146 19.00 -3.05 9.33
C PHE A 146 18.64 -2.51 10.73
N ILE A 147 17.39 -2.65 11.12
CA ILE A 147 16.87 -2.36 12.45
C ILE A 147 16.11 -3.61 12.91
N ASP A 148 16.43 -4.08 14.11
CA ASP A 148 15.76 -5.25 14.72
C ASP A 148 14.24 -5.08 14.69
N ASN A 149 13.54 -6.02 14.05
CA ASN A 149 12.10 -5.98 13.81
C ASN A 149 11.44 -7.23 14.42
N PRO A 150 10.55 -7.07 15.41
CA PRO A 150 9.97 -8.21 16.11
C PRO A 150 9.06 -9.09 15.24
N TYR A 151 8.65 -8.59 14.07
CA TYR A 151 7.71 -9.27 13.18
C TYR A 151 8.37 -9.97 12.00
N ILE A 152 9.66 -9.74 11.77
CA ILE A 152 10.39 -10.31 10.64
C ILE A 152 11.44 -11.28 11.16
N SER A 153 11.62 -12.38 10.47
CA SER A 153 12.68 -13.36 10.80
C SER A 153 13.35 -13.84 9.52
N ILE A 154 14.65 -13.65 9.42
CA ILE A 154 15.44 -14.16 8.29
C ILE A 154 15.54 -15.69 8.40
N ILE A 155 15.10 -16.40 7.35
CA ILE A 155 15.14 -17.87 7.26
C ILE A 155 16.42 -18.31 6.55
N ASP A 156 16.60 -17.86 5.30
CA ASP A 156 17.82 -18.07 4.53
C ASP A 156 18.45 -16.70 4.26
N GLY A 157 19.46 -16.38 5.07
CA GLY A 157 20.02 -15.04 5.15
C GLY A 157 21.28 -14.84 4.33
N SER A 158 21.88 -15.89 3.70
CA SER A 158 23.06 -15.69 2.87
C SER A 158 23.29 -16.83 1.88
N GLY A 159 23.86 -16.48 0.74
CA GLY A 159 24.32 -17.42 -0.25
C GLY A 159 25.68 -17.02 -0.82
N SER A 160 26.52 -17.99 -1.15
CA SER A 160 27.84 -17.71 -1.70
C SER A 160 28.13 -18.54 -2.95
N ILE A 161 28.93 -17.96 -3.83
CA ILE A 161 29.36 -18.57 -5.09
C ILE A 161 30.87 -18.47 -5.18
N ASN A 162 31.48 -19.57 -5.58
CA ASN A 162 32.89 -19.61 -5.86
C ASN A 162 33.11 -19.62 -7.38
N ASN A 163 34.05 -18.80 -7.84
CA ASN A 163 34.47 -18.74 -9.23
C ASN A 163 33.36 -18.32 -10.19
N LEU A 164 32.83 -17.10 -10.01
CA LEU A 164 31.94 -16.48 -10.98
C LEU A 164 32.77 -15.96 -12.15
N LEU A 165 32.62 -16.58 -13.32
CA LEU A 165 33.41 -16.23 -14.51
C LEU A 165 33.08 -14.83 -15.01
N ASP A 166 34.02 -14.24 -15.76
CA ASP A 166 33.80 -12.99 -16.49
C ASP A 166 32.59 -13.09 -17.42
N GLY A 167 31.77 -12.04 -17.42
CA GLY A 167 30.52 -11.93 -18.22
C GLY A 167 29.46 -12.98 -17.89
N SER A 168 29.54 -13.65 -16.73
CA SER A 168 28.57 -14.64 -16.31
C SER A 168 27.63 -14.10 -15.25
N SER A 169 26.37 -14.51 -15.29
CA SER A 169 25.40 -14.29 -14.22
C SER A 169 24.97 -15.60 -13.54
N THR A 170 24.46 -15.48 -12.33
CA THR A 170 23.89 -16.57 -11.54
C THR A 170 22.92 -16.04 -10.49
N TYR A 171 22.17 -16.92 -9.83
CA TYR A 171 21.15 -16.56 -8.87
C TYR A 171 21.49 -17.05 -7.47
N ILE A 172 21.11 -16.24 -6.48
CA ILE A 172 21.14 -16.60 -5.06
C ILE A 172 19.72 -16.42 -4.53
N ASP A 173 19.20 -17.48 -3.92
CA ASP A 173 17.89 -17.48 -3.30
C ASP A 173 18.06 -17.23 -1.79
N LEU A 174 17.27 -16.32 -1.27
CA LEU A 174 17.21 -15.90 0.13
C LEU A 174 15.75 -15.90 0.57
N SER A 175 15.48 -15.93 1.87
CA SER A 175 14.10 -15.87 2.34
C SER A 175 13.98 -15.30 3.76
N PHE A 176 12.81 -14.71 4.02
CA PHE A 176 12.40 -14.29 5.36
C PHE A 176 10.95 -14.68 5.62
N SER A 177 10.55 -14.74 6.88
CA SER A 177 9.16 -14.93 7.28
C SER A 177 8.62 -13.71 7.98
N VAL A 178 7.31 -13.52 7.84
CA VAL A 178 6.51 -12.49 8.47
C VAL A 178 5.71 -13.12 9.60
N SER A 179 5.70 -12.51 10.77
CA SER A 179 4.93 -13.00 11.92
C SER A 179 3.43 -12.99 11.64
N ASN A 180 2.67 -13.94 12.19
CA ASN A 180 1.21 -13.90 12.19
C ASN A 180 0.62 -12.68 12.93
N THR A 181 1.41 -12.05 13.80
CA THR A 181 1.01 -10.88 14.61
C THR A 181 1.54 -9.55 14.06
N VAL A 182 2.05 -9.55 12.82
CA VAL A 182 2.50 -8.30 12.20
C VAL A 182 1.32 -7.36 11.99
N PRO A 183 1.40 -6.08 12.35
CA PRO A 183 0.31 -5.13 12.08
C PRO A 183 0.03 -4.98 10.58
N TYR A 184 -1.24 -4.82 10.23
CA TYR A 184 -1.62 -4.33 8.91
C TYR A 184 -0.92 -2.99 8.61
N GLY A 185 -0.41 -2.82 7.41
CA GLY A 185 0.28 -1.60 7.01
C GLY A 185 1.66 -1.38 7.66
N HIS A 186 2.19 -2.37 8.41
CA HIS A 186 3.53 -2.31 8.99
C HIS A 186 4.59 -2.16 7.91
N ALA A 187 5.45 -1.14 8.05
CA ALA A 187 6.55 -0.88 7.12
C ALA A 187 7.88 -1.31 7.74
N PHE A 188 8.70 -1.99 6.94
CA PHE A 188 10.02 -2.46 7.38
C PHE A 188 11.05 -2.36 6.25
N ALA A 189 12.32 -2.50 6.60
CA ALA A 189 13.41 -2.49 5.64
C ALA A 189 14.38 -3.64 5.90
N LEU A 190 14.74 -4.33 4.83
CA LEU A 190 15.82 -5.31 4.83
C LEU A 190 17.00 -4.78 4.03
N GLN A 191 18.19 -5.20 4.41
CA GLN A 191 19.42 -4.85 3.76
C GLN A 191 19.96 -6.06 3.00
N LEU A 192 20.29 -5.87 1.73
CA LEU A 192 21.07 -6.82 0.92
C LEU A 192 22.47 -6.28 0.76
N ASP A 193 23.45 -7.02 1.19
CA ASP A 193 24.87 -6.75 0.96
C ASP A 193 25.45 -7.78 0.01
N LEU A 194 26.17 -7.31 -0.98
CA LEU A 194 27.02 -8.12 -1.84
C LEU A 194 28.48 -7.86 -1.47
N GLU A 195 29.23 -8.90 -1.19
CA GLU A 195 30.64 -8.87 -0.89
C GLU A 195 31.40 -9.74 -1.87
N SER A 196 32.44 -9.18 -2.52
CA SER A 196 33.36 -9.89 -3.38
C SER A 196 34.82 -9.48 -3.04
N GLU A 197 35.81 -10.12 -3.66
CA GLU A 197 37.22 -9.78 -3.40
C GLU A 197 37.57 -8.36 -3.84
N GLU A 198 36.92 -7.85 -4.90
CA GLU A 198 37.29 -6.57 -5.52
C GLU A 198 36.32 -5.43 -5.18
N ASN A 199 35.04 -5.76 -4.95
CA ASN A 199 34.05 -4.72 -4.68
C ASN A 199 32.91 -5.22 -3.77
N ASN A 200 32.31 -4.26 -3.07
CA ASN A 200 31.15 -4.49 -2.24
C ASN A 200 30.03 -3.52 -2.65
N SER A 201 28.81 -3.98 -2.59
CA SER A 201 27.63 -3.12 -2.81
C SER A 201 26.51 -3.47 -1.83
N SER A 202 25.56 -2.56 -1.68
CA SER A 202 24.51 -2.66 -0.68
C SER A 202 23.23 -2.04 -1.19
N THR A 203 22.10 -2.71 -0.98
CA THR A 203 20.77 -2.25 -1.40
C THR A 203 19.78 -2.42 -0.26
N THR A 204 18.95 -1.39 -0.03
CA THR A 204 17.89 -1.45 0.97
C THR A 204 16.56 -1.78 0.28
N LEU A 205 15.90 -2.83 0.77
CA LEU A 205 14.57 -3.23 0.35
C LEU A 205 13.55 -2.65 1.34
N ASN A 206 12.78 -1.65 0.91
CA ASN A 206 11.69 -1.09 1.69
C ASN A 206 10.39 -1.82 1.35
N MET A 207 9.75 -2.38 2.34
CA MET A 207 8.57 -3.23 2.20
C MET A 207 7.47 -2.75 3.14
N THR A 208 6.23 -3.12 2.81
CA THR A 208 5.05 -2.83 3.64
C THR A 208 4.13 -4.03 3.61
N VAL A 209 3.67 -4.45 4.77
CA VAL A 209 2.61 -5.45 4.90
C VAL A 209 1.30 -4.86 4.39
N GLU A 210 0.43 -5.69 3.84
CA GLU A 210 -0.89 -5.27 3.37
C GLU A 210 -1.61 -4.38 4.39
N ALA A 211 -2.18 -3.27 3.93
CA ALA A 211 -2.93 -2.37 4.78
C ALA A 211 -4.37 -2.88 4.97
N LEU A 212 -4.96 -2.62 6.13
CA LEU A 212 -6.38 -2.83 6.34
C LEU A 212 -7.18 -1.83 5.48
N VAL A 213 -8.04 -2.34 4.61
CA VAL A 213 -8.89 -1.53 3.73
C VAL A 213 -10.36 -1.91 3.93
N GLU A 214 -11.20 -0.91 4.20
CA GLU A 214 -12.65 -1.07 4.15
C GLU A 214 -13.18 -0.55 2.81
N SER A 215 -13.72 -1.44 2.02
CA SER A 215 -14.27 -1.14 0.68
C SER A 215 -15.78 -1.37 0.57
N PHE A 216 -16.43 -1.82 1.65
CA PHE A 216 -17.86 -2.12 1.74
C PHE A 216 -18.36 -3.19 0.75
N GLU A 217 -17.47 -3.94 0.11
CA GLU A 217 -17.79 -4.90 -0.96
C GLU A 217 -18.60 -6.10 -0.46
N ASN A 218 -18.62 -6.37 0.84
CA ASN A 218 -19.51 -7.37 1.47
C ASN A 218 -20.97 -6.91 1.53
N GLY A 219 -21.26 -5.66 1.14
CA GLY A 219 -22.62 -5.11 1.11
C GLY A 219 -23.22 -4.82 2.48
N ASN A 220 -22.40 -4.71 3.52
CA ASN A 220 -22.82 -4.45 4.90
C ASN A 220 -21.70 -3.72 5.68
N PHE A 221 -21.94 -3.39 6.95
CA PHE A 221 -20.99 -2.81 7.90
C PHE A 221 -20.44 -3.87 8.88
N GLY A 222 -20.37 -5.14 8.50
CA GLY A 222 -20.08 -6.23 9.42
C GLY A 222 -18.59 -6.56 9.59
N ASP A 223 -17.71 -6.01 8.76
CA ASP A 223 -16.29 -6.37 8.79
C ASP A 223 -15.52 -5.64 9.91
N LEU A 224 -16.00 -4.48 10.31
CA LEU A 224 -15.45 -3.66 11.39
C LEU A 224 -16.56 -3.24 12.36
N GLU A 225 -16.21 -2.87 13.58
CA GLU A 225 -17.16 -2.44 14.62
C GLU A 225 -17.65 -0.98 14.38
N TRP A 226 -18.35 -0.78 13.26
CA TRP A 226 -18.91 0.51 12.91
C TRP A 226 -20.03 0.94 13.87
N SER A 227 -19.96 2.16 14.34
CA SER A 227 -21.05 2.84 15.05
C SER A 227 -21.82 3.74 14.08
N LEU A 228 -23.12 3.54 13.99
CA LEU A 228 -24.05 4.35 13.21
C LEU A 228 -24.85 5.21 14.19
N ASP A 229 -24.77 6.52 14.07
CA ASP A 229 -25.41 7.48 14.98
C ASP A 229 -26.04 8.66 14.23
N GLY A 230 -26.78 9.45 14.96
CA GLY A 230 -27.47 10.62 14.45
C GLY A 230 -28.97 10.43 14.27
N ASN A 231 -29.56 11.10 13.29
CA ASN A 231 -31.00 11.06 13.09
C ASN A 231 -31.44 9.94 12.14
N VAL A 232 -30.59 9.56 11.20
CA VAL A 232 -30.77 8.42 10.28
C VAL A 232 -29.40 7.79 10.05
N ASP A 233 -29.35 6.47 10.16
CA ASP A 233 -28.13 5.68 9.99
C ASP A 233 -27.60 5.74 8.56
N TRP A 234 -26.28 5.59 8.41
CA TRP A 234 -25.65 5.32 7.12
C TRP A 234 -26.11 3.97 6.58
N SER A 235 -26.04 3.80 5.29
CA SER A 235 -26.44 2.59 4.58
C SER A 235 -25.48 2.27 3.44
N ILE A 236 -25.46 1.02 3.01
CA ILE A 236 -24.67 0.62 1.84
C ILE A 236 -25.43 1.00 0.57
N ASP A 237 -24.71 1.63 -0.36
CA ASP A 237 -25.22 2.04 -1.69
C ASP A 237 -24.53 1.20 -2.77
N SER A 238 -25.31 0.68 -3.70
CA SER A 238 -24.85 -0.09 -4.87
C SER A 238 -25.01 0.69 -6.19
N GLN A 239 -25.37 1.96 -6.14
CA GLN A 239 -25.58 2.82 -7.32
C GLN A 239 -24.43 3.81 -7.51
N GLU A 240 -23.87 4.28 -6.40
CA GLU A 240 -22.76 5.20 -6.36
C GLU A 240 -21.60 4.59 -5.55
N TYR A 241 -20.45 4.33 -6.18
CA TYR A 241 -19.24 3.77 -5.57
C TYR A 241 -18.01 4.29 -6.30
N PHE A 242 -16.88 4.29 -5.63
CA PHE A 242 -15.59 4.66 -6.22
C PHE A 242 -14.97 3.46 -6.93
N GLU A 243 -14.94 2.32 -6.26
CA GLU A 243 -14.35 1.06 -6.76
C GLU A 243 -15.28 -0.10 -6.40
N GLY A 244 -15.16 -1.23 -7.09
CA GLY A 244 -15.97 -2.42 -6.83
C GLY A 244 -17.44 -2.26 -7.23
N GLY A 245 -18.36 -2.42 -6.29
CA GLY A 245 -19.80 -2.38 -6.51
C GLY A 245 -20.62 -1.74 -5.38
N TYR A 246 -19.95 -1.30 -4.29
CA TYR A 246 -20.63 -0.75 -3.12
C TYR A 246 -19.86 0.42 -2.50
N SER A 247 -20.55 1.25 -1.73
CA SER A 247 -19.98 2.29 -0.89
C SER A 247 -20.87 2.55 0.33
N ALA A 248 -20.37 3.27 1.33
CA ALA A 248 -21.19 3.78 2.42
C ALA A 248 -21.83 5.13 2.04
N ARG A 249 -23.13 5.26 2.20
CA ARG A 249 -23.93 6.46 1.94
C ARG A 249 -24.56 6.97 3.22
N SER A 250 -24.53 8.29 3.43
CA SER A 250 -25.24 8.92 4.56
C SER A 250 -26.73 8.64 4.55
N GLY A 251 -27.34 8.63 5.72
CA GLY A 251 -28.79 8.61 5.85
C GLY A 251 -29.44 9.83 5.16
N THR A 252 -30.66 9.62 4.68
CA THR A 252 -31.47 10.73 4.16
C THR A 252 -32.04 11.51 5.35
N ILE A 253 -31.43 12.64 5.65
CA ILE A 253 -31.73 13.48 6.81
C ILE A 253 -32.46 14.78 6.41
N GLY A 254 -33.21 15.35 7.34
CA GLY A 254 -33.85 16.66 7.18
C GLY A 254 -33.03 17.79 7.79
N ASP A 255 -33.57 18.99 7.74
CA ASP A 255 -32.94 20.21 8.26
C ASP A 255 -32.60 20.09 9.76
N ASN A 256 -31.51 20.71 10.19
CA ASN A 256 -31.01 20.70 11.56
C ASN A 256 -30.77 19.29 12.12
N THR A 257 -30.38 18.34 11.27
CA THR A 257 -30.09 16.96 11.64
C THR A 257 -28.74 16.48 11.14
N VAL A 258 -28.29 15.34 11.65
CA VAL A 258 -27.00 14.76 11.31
C VAL A 258 -27.13 13.25 11.06
N SER A 259 -26.22 12.73 10.27
CA SER A 259 -26.03 11.30 10.04
C SER A 259 -24.52 10.98 10.18
N THR A 260 -24.19 10.09 11.09
CA THR A 260 -22.80 9.84 11.52
C THR A 260 -22.43 8.38 11.31
N LEU A 261 -21.22 8.18 10.74
CA LEU A 261 -20.51 6.94 10.66
C LEU A 261 -19.22 7.08 11.46
N GLU A 262 -18.99 6.18 12.42
CA GLU A 262 -17.86 6.27 13.35
C GLU A 262 -17.22 4.90 13.57
N LEU A 263 -15.90 4.89 13.70
CA LEU A 263 -15.11 3.71 14.04
C LEU A 263 -14.00 4.09 15.00
N THR A 264 -13.86 3.33 16.08
CA THR A 264 -12.74 3.48 17.03
C THR A 264 -11.81 2.27 16.88
N MET A 265 -10.51 2.51 16.75
CA MET A 265 -9.49 1.46 16.63
C MET A 265 -8.19 1.86 17.32
N ASP A 266 -7.42 0.86 17.70
CA ASP A 266 -6.06 1.04 18.24
C ASP A 266 -5.04 1.04 17.11
N VAL A 267 -4.44 2.19 16.87
CA VAL A 267 -3.36 2.39 15.89
C VAL A 267 -2.03 2.06 16.57
N VAL A 268 -1.38 0.99 16.13
CA VAL A 268 -0.17 0.48 16.80
C VAL A 268 1.10 1.21 16.36
N GLU A 269 1.09 1.82 15.17
CA GLU A 269 2.21 2.59 14.64
C GLU A 269 1.71 3.87 13.97
N THR A 270 2.56 4.90 13.94
CA THR A 270 2.23 6.14 13.23
C THR A 270 2.09 5.86 11.73
N GLY A 271 0.97 6.25 11.15
CA GLY A 271 0.66 6.08 9.75
C GLY A 271 -0.30 7.13 9.22
N SER A 272 -1.15 6.77 8.29
CA SER A 272 -2.18 7.66 7.76
C SER A 272 -3.48 6.92 7.50
N ILE A 273 -4.61 7.58 7.77
CA ILE A 273 -5.91 7.18 7.25
C ILE A 273 -6.13 7.88 5.90
N ALA A 274 -6.58 7.13 4.90
CA ALA A 274 -6.98 7.67 3.61
C ALA A 274 -8.35 7.13 3.22
N PHE A 275 -9.17 7.91 2.52
CA PHE A 275 -10.48 7.48 2.05
C PHE A 275 -10.91 8.29 0.82
N TYR A 276 -11.74 7.68 0.00
CA TYR A 276 -12.44 8.37 -1.08
C TYR A 276 -13.79 8.87 -0.59
N LYS A 277 -14.17 10.05 -1.06
CA LYS A 277 -15.47 10.64 -0.78
C LYS A 277 -16.10 11.24 -2.02
N LYS A 278 -17.43 11.22 -2.08
CA LYS A 278 -18.28 12.00 -2.98
C LYS A 278 -19.26 12.81 -2.15
N VAL A 279 -19.53 14.06 -2.55
CA VAL A 279 -20.49 14.93 -1.87
C VAL A 279 -21.43 15.51 -2.91
N SER A 280 -22.72 15.53 -2.61
CA SER A 280 -23.76 16.13 -3.42
C SER A 280 -24.79 16.77 -2.49
N CYS A 281 -24.59 18.02 -2.15
CA CYS A 281 -25.44 18.79 -1.24
C CYS A 281 -25.36 20.29 -1.53
N GLU A 282 -25.91 21.13 -0.66
CA GLU A 282 -25.87 22.57 -0.81
C GLU A 282 -24.43 23.12 -0.89
N ASN A 283 -24.25 24.17 -1.71
CA ASN A 283 -22.96 24.82 -1.89
C ASN A 283 -22.57 25.69 -0.69
N VAL A 284 -21.26 25.87 -0.50
CA VAL A 284 -20.74 26.90 0.40
C VAL A 284 -21.24 28.27 -0.05
N GLY A 285 -21.74 29.09 0.88
CA GLY A 285 -22.25 30.42 0.61
C GLY A 285 -21.21 31.29 -0.10
N ALA A 286 -21.50 31.72 -1.33
CA ALA A 286 -20.60 32.42 -2.24
C ALA A 286 -19.99 33.73 -1.66
N THR A 287 -20.69 34.37 -0.73
CA THR A 287 -20.29 35.64 -0.11
C THR A 287 -19.86 35.50 1.35
N SER A 288 -20.38 34.49 2.07
CA SER A 288 -20.13 34.27 3.49
C SER A 288 -18.99 33.29 3.74
N GLY A 289 -18.75 32.35 2.80
CA GLY A 289 -17.87 31.23 3.02
C GLY A 289 -18.40 30.21 4.06
N ASN A 290 -19.66 30.31 4.45
CA ASN A 290 -20.30 29.39 5.40
C ASN A 290 -20.61 28.06 4.70
N PHE A 291 -20.38 26.98 5.43
CA PHE A 291 -20.89 25.67 5.10
C PHE A 291 -22.31 25.56 5.69
N TYR A 292 -23.25 25.18 4.87
CA TYR A 292 -24.64 24.95 5.24
C TYR A 292 -24.87 23.44 5.39
N ASP A 293 -25.02 22.73 4.28
CA ASP A 293 -24.96 21.27 4.29
C ASP A 293 -23.56 20.79 3.92
N TYR A 294 -23.00 19.85 4.66
CA TYR A 294 -21.63 19.40 4.40
C TYR A 294 -21.31 18.06 5.01
N LEU A 295 -20.37 17.34 4.40
CA LEU A 295 -19.63 16.25 5.04
C LEU A 295 -18.48 16.84 5.87
N ALA A 296 -18.35 16.40 7.11
CA ALA A 296 -17.18 16.68 7.95
C ALA A 296 -16.50 15.36 8.36
N PHE A 297 -15.17 15.37 8.40
CA PHE A 297 -14.34 14.29 8.91
C PHE A 297 -13.57 14.73 10.14
N TYR A 298 -13.57 13.86 11.17
CA TYR A 298 -12.94 14.09 12.45
C TYR A 298 -12.01 12.94 12.83
N ILE A 299 -10.94 13.27 13.53
CA ILE A 299 -10.13 12.33 14.30
C ILE A 299 -10.15 12.84 15.74
N ASP A 300 -10.62 12.02 16.70
CA ASP A 300 -10.72 12.36 18.13
C ASP A 300 -11.45 13.68 18.36
N ASP A 301 -12.63 13.85 17.77
CA ASP A 301 -13.44 15.08 17.83
C ASP A 301 -12.81 16.33 17.18
N VAL A 302 -11.61 16.21 16.60
CA VAL A 302 -10.94 17.32 15.92
C VAL A 302 -11.27 17.27 14.43
N GLU A 303 -11.98 18.30 13.92
CA GLU A 303 -12.27 18.44 12.48
C GLU A 303 -10.95 18.48 11.67
N LYS A 304 -10.82 17.57 10.72
CA LYS A 304 -9.70 17.48 9.80
C LYS A 304 -10.02 18.00 8.41
N GLY A 305 -11.28 17.88 8.01
CA GLY A 305 -11.75 18.37 6.72
C GLY A 305 -13.26 18.47 6.65
N LYS A 306 -13.75 19.31 5.74
CA LYS A 306 -15.18 19.41 5.40
C LYS A 306 -15.38 19.80 3.95
N TRP A 307 -16.48 19.30 3.37
CA TRP A 307 -16.78 19.42 1.96
C TRP A 307 -18.29 19.62 1.76
N ALA A 308 -18.64 20.54 0.85
CA ALA A 308 -20.01 20.87 0.50
C ALA A 308 -20.14 21.10 -1.01
N GLY A 309 -21.35 21.12 -1.53
CA GLY A 309 -21.66 21.27 -2.95
C GLY A 309 -21.48 19.97 -3.71
N GLU A 310 -21.19 20.08 -5.01
CA GLU A 310 -20.95 18.94 -5.89
C GLU A 310 -19.44 18.61 -5.92
N VAL A 311 -19.03 17.58 -5.18
CA VAL A 311 -17.65 17.08 -5.14
C VAL A 311 -17.63 15.66 -5.70
N SER A 312 -17.00 15.49 -6.85
CA SER A 312 -16.76 14.16 -7.43
C SER A 312 -15.85 13.32 -6.53
N TRP A 313 -15.87 12.02 -6.72
CA TRP A 313 -14.98 11.08 -6.02
C TRP A 313 -13.54 11.60 -5.99
N SER A 314 -13.00 11.73 -4.79
CA SER A 314 -11.65 12.24 -4.56
C SER A 314 -11.13 11.77 -3.21
N GLN A 315 -9.83 11.46 -3.17
CA GLN A 315 -9.16 10.97 -1.98
C GLN A 315 -8.73 12.10 -1.05
N ASN A 316 -8.81 11.83 0.25
CA ASN A 316 -8.17 12.61 1.31
C ASN A 316 -7.34 11.67 2.19
N SER A 317 -6.23 12.19 2.73
CA SER A 317 -5.37 11.46 3.64
C SER A 317 -4.93 12.34 4.80
N TYR A 318 -4.82 11.76 6.01
CA TYR A 318 -4.45 12.45 7.24
C TYR A 318 -3.52 11.58 8.08
N ASN A 319 -2.47 12.19 8.62
CA ASN A 319 -1.56 11.49 9.51
C ASN A 319 -2.24 11.17 10.85
N VAL A 320 -1.97 9.98 11.36
CA VAL A 320 -2.46 9.44 12.64
C VAL A 320 -1.26 8.92 13.43
N SER A 321 -1.17 9.30 14.71
CA SER A 321 -0.15 8.75 15.61
C SER A 321 -0.56 7.37 16.11
N ALA A 322 0.37 6.65 16.77
CA ALA A 322 -0.01 5.47 17.54
C ALA A 322 -0.90 5.85 18.73
N GLY A 323 -1.82 4.97 19.10
CA GLY A 323 -2.80 5.09 20.17
C GLY A 323 -4.22 4.80 19.70
N GLU A 324 -5.18 4.76 20.67
CA GLU A 324 -6.60 4.66 20.36
C GLU A 324 -7.10 5.93 19.68
N HIS A 325 -7.76 5.78 18.52
CA HIS A 325 -8.32 6.88 17.74
C HIS A 325 -9.73 6.58 17.29
N THR A 326 -10.58 7.63 17.29
CA THR A 326 -11.94 7.59 16.74
C THR A 326 -11.98 8.36 15.43
N PHE A 327 -12.31 7.68 14.35
CA PHE A 327 -12.54 8.23 13.02
C PHE A 327 -14.02 8.43 12.81
N ARG A 328 -14.44 9.66 12.47
CA ARG A 328 -15.87 9.97 12.34
C ARG A 328 -16.14 10.79 11.09
N TRP A 329 -17.11 10.33 10.30
CA TRP A 329 -17.68 11.03 9.15
C TRP A 329 -19.10 11.42 9.48
N THR A 330 -19.41 12.71 9.41
CA THR A 330 -20.72 13.22 9.73
C THR A 330 -21.26 14.07 8.58
N PHE A 331 -22.40 13.69 8.03
CA PHE A 331 -23.18 14.55 7.17
C PHE A 331 -24.07 15.42 8.04
N ILE A 332 -23.98 16.73 7.85
CA ILE A 332 -24.62 17.75 8.67
C ILE A 332 -25.48 18.60 7.74
N LYS A 333 -26.74 18.85 8.13
CA LYS A 333 -27.65 19.78 7.48
C LYS A 333 -28.03 20.89 8.44
N ASP A 334 -28.04 22.13 7.94
CA ASP A 334 -28.53 23.27 8.71
C ASP A 334 -30.03 23.53 8.51
N GLU A 335 -30.53 24.72 8.86
CA GLU A 335 -31.91 25.10 8.66
C GLU A 335 -32.13 25.63 7.22
N ASP A 336 -32.96 24.95 6.42
CA ASP A 336 -33.32 25.42 5.08
C ASP A 336 -34.02 26.78 5.15
N THR A 337 -33.31 27.84 4.76
CA THR A 337 -33.84 29.21 4.68
C THR A 337 -34.40 29.55 3.31
N GLY A 338 -34.62 28.53 2.45
CA GLY A 338 -35.21 28.66 1.12
C GLY A 338 -34.18 28.85 0.00
N GLU A 339 -32.93 28.47 0.25
CA GLU A 339 -31.91 28.26 -0.78
C GLU A 339 -32.23 26.98 -1.57
N VAL A 340 -31.87 26.95 -2.84
CA VAL A 340 -32.19 25.81 -3.70
C VAL A 340 -31.22 24.68 -3.34
N ASN A 341 -31.70 23.62 -2.69
CA ASN A 341 -30.97 22.38 -2.52
C ASN A 341 -30.55 21.91 -3.91
N SER A 342 -29.25 21.87 -4.16
CA SER A 342 -28.69 21.31 -5.38
C SER A 342 -28.08 19.95 -5.06
N GLY A 343 -28.37 18.97 -5.92
CA GLY A 343 -27.75 17.65 -5.82
C GLY A 343 -28.66 16.56 -5.26
N GLU A 344 -28.04 15.44 -4.86
CA GLU A 344 -28.70 14.26 -4.34
C GLU A 344 -28.95 14.31 -2.84
N ASP A 345 -28.48 15.38 -2.19
CA ASP A 345 -28.60 15.64 -0.75
C ASP A 345 -28.07 14.47 0.09
N ALA A 346 -26.86 14.01 -0.28
CA ALA A 346 -26.18 12.87 0.31
C ALA A 346 -24.66 12.98 0.18
N VAL A 347 -23.97 12.19 0.96
CA VAL A 347 -22.52 12.00 0.88
C VAL A 347 -22.18 10.52 0.88
N TRP A 348 -21.06 10.18 0.25
CA TRP A 348 -20.58 8.80 0.13
C TRP A 348 -19.12 8.72 0.52
N ILE A 349 -18.74 7.57 1.07
CA ILE A 349 -17.36 7.21 1.43
C ILE A 349 -17.08 5.81 0.92
N ASP A 350 -15.86 5.59 0.45
CA ASP A 350 -15.44 4.32 -0.09
C ASP A 350 -13.92 4.15 0.04
N ASN A 351 -13.45 2.92 -0.04
CA ASN A 351 -12.04 2.53 -0.07
C ASN A 351 -11.23 3.24 1.01
N ILE A 352 -11.55 2.94 2.28
CA ILE A 352 -10.87 3.50 3.44
C ILE A 352 -9.65 2.64 3.74
N THR A 353 -8.45 3.22 3.60
CA THR A 353 -7.19 2.61 4.03
C THR A 353 -6.87 3.11 5.42
N PHE A 354 -6.75 2.21 6.37
CA PHE A 354 -6.43 2.55 7.76
C PHE A 354 -4.93 2.68 7.99
N PRO A 355 -4.50 3.45 9.03
CA PRO A 355 -3.12 3.45 9.50
C PRO A 355 -2.75 2.04 10.03
N PRO A 356 -1.45 1.77 10.35
CA PRO A 356 -1.08 0.49 10.91
C PRO A 356 -1.86 0.16 12.18
N VAL A 357 -2.68 -0.88 12.09
CA VAL A 357 -3.48 -1.42 13.20
C VAL A 357 -3.05 -2.85 13.47
N SER A 358 -3.27 -3.32 14.69
CA SER A 358 -2.98 -4.71 15.01
C SER A 358 -3.65 -5.63 13.99
N SER A 359 -2.90 -6.57 13.47
CA SER A 359 -3.46 -7.73 12.78
C SER A 359 -4.04 -8.72 13.80
N ASP A 360 -3.72 -8.55 15.09
CA ASP A 360 -4.58 -8.96 16.15
C ASP A 360 -5.86 -8.07 16.11
N SER A 361 -6.72 -8.19 15.06
CA SER A 361 -8.11 -8.37 15.38
C SER A 361 -8.05 -9.34 16.53
N ASP A 362 -8.56 -9.03 17.75
CA ASP A 362 -8.66 -10.02 18.80
C ASP A 362 -8.84 -11.34 18.09
N SER A 363 -7.81 -12.21 18.09
CA SER A 363 -7.93 -13.49 17.38
C SER A 363 -9.11 -14.08 18.08
N MET A 364 -10.27 -13.90 17.47
CA MET A 364 -11.54 -14.21 18.12
C MET A 364 -11.44 -15.68 18.32
N LEU A 365 -11.10 -16.03 19.56
CA LEU A 365 -10.82 -17.42 19.92
C LEU A 365 -11.95 -18.25 19.31
N GLY A 366 -11.63 -19.02 18.27
CA GLY A 366 -12.61 -19.71 17.45
C GLY A 366 -12.81 -19.17 16.01
N ASP A 367 -12.26 -18.03 15.66
CA ASP A 367 -12.15 -17.57 14.26
C ASP A 367 -10.80 -18.02 13.68
N ILE A 368 -10.79 -19.22 13.10
CA ILE A 368 -9.57 -19.86 12.63
C ILE A 368 -9.21 -19.42 11.21
N ASN A 369 -10.19 -18.96 10.43
CA ASN A 369 -9.98 -18.50 9.06
C ASN A 369 -9.70 -16.98 8.97
N GLY A 370 -9.85 -16.25 10.10
CA GLY A 370 -9.61 -14.81 10.16
C GLY A 370 -10.66 -13.96 9.45
N ASP A 371 -11.87 -14.52 9.19
CA ASP A 371 -12.96 -13.80 8.51
C ASP A 371 -13.84 -12.98 9.46
N MET A 372 -13.48 -12.90 10.76
CA MET A 372 -14.21 -12.24 11.85
C MET A 372 -15.59 -12.83 12.15
N VAL A 373 -15.90 -14.01 11.64
CA VAL A 373 -17.18 -14.69 11.85
C VAL A 373 -16.99 -16.12 12.32
N ILE A 374 -17.16 -16.40 13.60
CA ILE A 374 -17.13 -17.79 14.10
C ILE A 374 -18.29 -18.58 13.50
N ASN A 375 -17.99 -19.47 12.56
CA ASN A 375 -18.99 -20.25 11.84
C ASN A 375 -18.52 -21.69 11.54
N VAL A 376 -19.25 -22.41 10.70
CA VAL A 376 -18.93 -23.81 10.37
C VAL A 376 -17.61 -23.98 9.61
N LEU A 377 -17.09 -22.91 8.95
CA LEU A 377 -15.83 -22.99 8.23
C LEU A 377 -14.66 -23.10 9.22
N ASP A 378 -14.73 -22.44 10.36
CA ASP A 378 -13.76 -22.54 11.45
C ASP A 378 -13.78 -23.92 12.10
N VAL A 379 -14.98 -24.48 12.30
CA VAL A 379 -15.11 -25.87 12.77
C VAL A 379 -14.40 -26.85 11.85
N ILE A 380 -14.44 -26.63 10.53
CA ILE A 380 -13.74 -27.49 9.57
C ILE A 380 -12.23 -27.35 9.72
N GLN A 381 -11.71 -26.14 9.93
CA GLN A 381 -10.28 -25.91 10.10
C GLN A 381 -9.76 -26.49 11.41
N ILE A 382 -10.42 -26.26 12.53
CA ILE A 382 -10.00 -26.83 13.82
C ILE A 382 -10.05 -28.37 13.80
N VAL A 383 -11.00 -28.97 13.08
CA VAL A 383 -11.02 -30.42 12.87
C VAL A 383 -9.83 -30.89 12.04
N ASN A 384 -9.43 -30.15 11.01
CA ASN A 384 -8.26 -30.49 10.21
C ASN A 384 -6.96 -30.38 11.02
N MET A 385 -6.83 -29.36 11.87
CA MET A 385 -5.70 -29.23 12.81
C MET A 385 -5.67 -30.42 13.81
N ALA A 386 -6.81 -30.72 14.43
CA ALA A 386 -6.93 -31.84 15.37
C ALA A 386 -6.61 -33.21 14.74
N LEU A 387 -6.82 -33.35 13.43
CA LEU A 387 -6.50 -34.56 12.66
C LEU A 387 -5.06 -34.55 12.10
N GLY A 388 -4.32 -33.45 12.26
CA GLY A 388 -2.96 -33.28 11.72
C GLY A 388 -2.92 -33.08 10.19
N ASN A 389 -4.01 -32.64 9.58
CA ASN A 389 -4.10 -32.31 8.15
C ASN A 389 -3.75 -30.86 7.85
N GLN A 390 -3.64 -30.03 8.88
CA GLN A 390 -3.27 -28.61 8.85
C GLN A 390 -2.35 -28.33 10.04
N ASP A 391 -1.42 -27.39 9.89
CA ASP A 391 -0.53 -26.97 10.98
C ASP A 391 -1.36 -26.34 12.11
N PRO A 392 -1.00 -26.60 13.39
CA PRO A 392 -1.77 -26.14 14.53
C PRO A 392 -1.57 -24.65 14.78
N ASP A 393 -2.66 -23.89 14.83
CA ASP A 393 -2.69 -22.53 15.34
C ASP A 393 -3.29 -22.51 16.76
N TYR A 394 -2.44 -22.48 17.76
CA TYR A 394 -2.85 -22.51 19.17
C TYR A 394 -3.48 -21.17 19.61
N SER A 395 -3.26 -20.09 18.90
CA SER A 395 -3.78 -18.77 19.28
C SER A 395 -5.28 -18.63 19.04
N THR A 396 -5.79 -19.30 17.98
CA THR A 396 -7.21 -19.25 17.60
C THR A 396 -7.96 -20.54 17.87
N ALA A 397 -7.27 -21.70 17.84
CA ALA A 397 -7.88 -23.02 17.84
C ALA A 397 -7.82 -23.76 19.18
N ASP A 398 -6.95 -23.37 20.11
CA ASP A 398 -6.90 -23.91 21.49
C ASP A 398 -7.91 -23.14 22.36
N LEU A 399 -9.20 -23.47 22.20
CA LEU A 399 -10.30 -22.73 22.83
C LEU A 399 -10.38 -22.97 24.34
N ASN A 400 -9.80 -24.05 24.82
CA ASN A 400 -9.82 -24.39 26.26
C ASN A 400 -8.50 -24.07 26.97
N GLU A 401 -7.50 -23.57 26.22
CA GLU A 401 -6.17 -23.19 26.72
C GLU A 401 -5.41 -24.33 27.40
N ASP A 402 -5.63 -25.60 26.97
CA ASP A 402 -4.95 -26.75 27.54
C ASP A 402 -3.63 -27.11 26.86
N GLY A 403 -3.29 -26.41 25.76
CA GLY A 403 -2.08 -26.59 24.96
C GLY A 403 -2.17 -27.71 23.93
N GLU A 404 -3.35 -28.25 23.68
CA GLU A 404 -3.62 -29.31 22.68
C GLU A 404 -4.85 -28.95 21.84
N ILE A 405 -4.71 -28.86 20.51
CA ILE A 405 -5.86 -28.71 19.62
C ILE A 405 -6.48 -30.10 19.38
N ASN A 406 -7.68 -30.32 19.91
CA ASN A 406 -8.33 -31.62 19.89
C ASN A 406 -9.86 -31.52 19.84
N ILE A 407 -10.56 -32.62 20.05
CA ILE A 407 -12.02 -32.69 19.98
C ILE A 407 -12.72 -31.78 21.03
N LEU A 408 -12.05 -31.45 22.14
CA LEU A 408 -12.65 -30.59 23.17
C LEU A 408 -12.79 -29.15 22.63
N ASP A 409 -11.84 -28.67 21.83
CA ASP A 409 -11.90 -27.36 21.18
C ASP A 409 -12.98 -27.33 20.10
N VAL A 410 -13.10 -28.42 19.33
CA VAL A 410 -14.20 -28.56 18.35
C VAL A 410 -15.56 -28.47 19.04
N VAL A 411 -15.74 -29.07 20.21
CA VAL A 411 -16.97 -28.96 20.97
C VAL A 411 -17.21 -27.54 21.46
N GLN A 412 -16.16 -26.85 21.86
CA GLN A 412 -16.23 -25.50 22.38
C GLN A 412 -16.64 -24.50 21.30
N ILE A 413 -16.00 -24.54 20.11
CA ILE A 413 -16.39 -23.67 18.98
C ILE A 413 -17.85 -23.93 18.54
N VAL A 414 -18.28 -25.18 18.49
CA VAL A 414 -19.67 -25.50 18.17
C VAL A 414 -20.62 -24.90 19.20
N ASN A 415 -20.28 -24.91 20.48
CA ASN A 415 -21.08 -24.28 21.53
C ASN A 415 -21.11 -22.74 21.34
N MET A 416 -19.99 -22.09 21.03
CA MET A 416 -19.96 -20.66 20.75
C MET A 416 -20.87 -20.28 19.58
N ILE A 417 -20.86 -21.05 18.49
CA ILE A 417 -21.76 -20.87 17.35
C ILE A 417 -23.22 -21.04 17.75
N LEU A 418 -23.52 -21.97 18.64
CA LEU A 418 -24.88 -22.23 19.09
C LEU A 418 -25.38 -21.20 20.12
N GLU A 419 -24.50 -20.69 20.98
CA GLU A 419 -24.81 -19.66 21.99
C GLU A 419 -24.99 -18.26 21.36
N GLY A 420 -24.28 -17.95 20.25
CA GLY A 420 -24.50 -16.73 19.46
C GLY A 420 -25.84 -16.72 18.70
N ARG A 421 -26.53 -17.82 18.62
CA ARG A 421 -27.91 -17.87 18.10
C ARG A 421 -28.89 -17.39 19.17
N GLY A 422 -29.70 -16.40 18.84
CA GLY A 422 -30.92 -16.12 19.63
C GLY A 422 -31.74 -17.40 19.82
N PRO A 423 -32.63 -17.47 20.82
CA PRO A 423 -33.44 -18.67 21.08
C PRO A 423 -34.18 -19.09 19.80
N ASP A 424 -34.27 -20.39 19.58
CA ASP A 424 -35.01 -20.94 18.44
C ASP A 424 -36.44 -20.41 18.39
N ALA A 425 -36.94 -20.14 17.21
CA ALA A 425 -38.26 -19.61 17.01
C ALA A 425 -39.32 -20.60 17.56
N THR A 426 -40.17 -20.11 18.45
CA THR A 426 -41.35 -20.85 18.94
C THR A 426 -42.55 -20.61 18.05
N LYS A 427 -42.55 -19.53 17.26
CA LYS A 427 -43.60 -19.19 16.31
C LYS A 427 -42.98 -18.54 15.07
N ALA A 428 -43.53 -18.92 13.92
CA ALA A 428 -43.22 -18.27 12.65
C ALA A 428 -44.51 -18.07 11.86
N SER A 429 -44.60 -16.95 11.15
CA SER A 429 -45.74 -16.60 10.29
C SER A 429 -45.26 -16.32 8.88
N LEU A 430 -45.84 -16.99 7.90
CA LEU A 430 -45.61 -16.70 6.48
C LEU A 430 -46.61 -15.62 6.04
N ILE A 431 -46.11 -14.53 5.51
CA ILE A 431 -46.92 -13.39 5.05
C ILE A 431 -46.78 -13.29 3.54
N ASP A 432 -47.92 -13.31 2.83
CA ASP A 432 -47.99 -13.01 1.40
C ASP A 432 -48.43 -11.57 1.19
N ASN A 433 -47.51 -10.77 0.68
CA ASN A 433 -47.73 -9.38 0.27
C ASN A 433 -47.67 -9.29 -1.27
N ASN A 434 -48.82 -9.55 -1.93
CA ASN A 434 -48.94 -9.44 -3.40
C ASN A 434 -47.92 -10.27 -4.18
N GLY A 435 -47.71 -11.53 -3.77
CA GLY A 435 -46.80 -12.46 -4.44
C GLY A 435 -45.35 -12.39 -3.93
N ARG A 436 -45.06 -11.53 -2.94
CA ARG A 436 -43.83 -11.58 -2.18
C ARG A 436 -44.07 -12.25 -0.84
N LEU A 437 -43.44 -13.40 -0.65
CA LEU A 437 -43.51 -14.13 0.61
C LEU A 437 -42.44 -13.62 1.56
N SER A 438 -42.85 -13.24 2.79
CA SER A 438 -41.95 -12.93 3.90
C SER A 438 -42.25 -13.83 5.10
N LEU A 439 -41.22 -14.17 5.85
CA LEU A 439 -41.33 -14.97 7.05
C LEU A 439 -40.98 -14.09 8.25
N GLU A 440 -41.92 -14.00 9.19
CA GLU A 440 -41.69 -13.35 10.49
C GLU A 440 -41.67 -14.41 11.60
N SER A 441 -40.71 -14.28 12.54
CA SER A 441 -40.56 -15.20 13.66
C SER A 441 -40.23 -14.49 14.96
N ASP A 442 -40.45 -15.16 16.09
CA ASP A 442 -40.07 -14.70 17.43
C ASP A 442 -38.70 -15.23 17.89
N GLY A 443 -37.93 -15.78 16.97
CA GLY A 443 -36.59 -16.32 17.21
C GLY A 443 -35.92 -16.81 15.93
N TYR A 444 -34.80 -17.50 16.06
CA TYR A 444 -34.01 -18.00 14.96
C TYR A 444 -34.72 -19.15 14.20
N ILE A 445 -34.65 -19.10 12.88
CA ILE A 445 -35.19 -20.18 11.99
C ILE A 445 -34.00 -20.74 11.17
N GLY A 446 -33.58 -21.96 11.47
CA GLY A 446 -32.46 -22.63 10.83
C GLY A 446 -32.70 -23.09 9.38
N GLY A 447 -33.89 -22.99 8.86
CA GLY A 447 -34.20 -23.34 7.47
C GLY A 447 -35.72 -23.41 7.22
N VAL A 448 -36.13 -23.14 5.98
CA VAL A 448 -37.52 -23.22 5.52
C VAL A 448 -37.60 -24.09 4.27
N GLN A 449 -38.43 -25.13 4.32
CA GLN A 449 -38.73 -25.93 3.15
C GLN A 449 -40.17 -25.64 2.70
N MET A 450 -40.34 -25.18 1.49
CA MET A 450 -41.66 -24.96 0.88
C MET A 450 -41.87 -25.90 -0.29
N THR A 451 -43.05 -26.49 -0.40
CA THR A 451 -43.52 -27.22 -1.57
C THR A 451 -44.55 -26.34 -2.26
N LEU A 452 -44.28 -25.93 -3.50
CA LEU A 452 -45.17 -25.12 -4.34
C LEU A 452 -46.09 -26.03 -5.15
#